data_ff682622f0015cb08d00d342dc67a4da
#
_entry.id   ff682622f0015cb08d00d342dc67a4da
#
_cell.length_a   1.000
_cell.length_b   1.000
_cell.length_c   1.000
_cell.angle_alpha   90.00
_cell.angle_beta   90.00
_cell.angle_gamma   90.00
#
_symmetry.space_group_name_H-M   'P 1'
#
loop_
_entity.id
_entity.type
_entity.pdbx_description
1 polymer ?
#
loop_
_entity_poly.entity_id
_entity_poly.type
_entity_poly.pdbx_seq_one_letter_code
_entity_poly.pdbx_strand_id
1 'polypeptide(L)'
;MIQRVGDRDAADHITASAGDDLEMECIATGGNPPPTLRWYMDDLEIRSGHTQENSRPSGNTVRTWTSISRLVLPVSKSDDGTTIRCKAEHPALQEPLSARKFLTIHCKLCSEYYIVF
;
A
#
# COMPACT_ATOMS: atom_id res chain seq x y z
N MET A 1 -0.19 -3.24 -8.14
CA MET A 1 0.08 -1.79 -8.17
C MET A 1 -0.32 -1.17 -6.85
N ILE A 2 0.55 -0.38 -6.25
CA ILE A 2 0.24 0.41 -5.05
C ILE A 2 0.10 1.87 -5.49
N GLN A 3 -0.95 2.52 -5.00
CA GLN A 3 -1.14 3.95 -5.25
C GLN A 3 -1.85 4.59 -4.06
N ARG A 4 -1.70 5.90 -3.93
CA ARG A 4 -2.50 6.68 -3.00
C ARG A 4 -3.92 6.73 -3.52
N VAL A 5 -4.91 6.67 -2.63
CA VAL A 5 -6.31 6.75 -3.05
C VAL A 5 -6.55 8.07 -3.77
N GLY A 6 -7.12 7.99 -4.98
CA GLY A 6 -7.35 9.14 -5.82
C GLY A 6 -6.14 9.61 -6.64
N ASP A 7 -4.98 9.03 -6.44
CA ASP A 7 -3.77 9.36 -7.16
C ASP A 7 -3.39 8.18 -8.05
N ARG A 8 -3.20 8.42 -9.33
CA ARG A 8 -2.80 7.41 -10.29
C ARG A 8 -1.37 7.59 -10.76
N ASP A 9 -0.59 8.30 -10.00
CA ASP A 9 0.80 8.52 -10.33
C ASP A 9 1.59 7.22 -10.26
N ALA A 10 2.37 6.96 -11.29
CA ALA A 10 3.25 5.80 -11.36
C ALA A 10 4.58 6.04 -10.63
N ALA A 11 4.74 7.15 -9.95
CA ALA A 11 5.97 7.43 -9.21
C ALA A 11 6.21 6.41 -8.10
N ASP A 12 7.47 6.14 -7.82
CA ASP A 12 7.87 5.18 -6.80
C ASP A 12 7.78 5.72 -5.37
N HIS A 13 7.39 6.98 -5.24
CA HIS A 13 7.35 7.68 -3.95
C HIS A 13 5.96 8.13 -3.62
N ILE A 14 5.63 8.06 -2.34
CA ILE A 14 4.45 8.69 -1.77
C ILE A 14 4.93 9.71 -0.74
N THR A 15 4.48 10.94 -0.88
CA THR A 15 4.82 12.02 0.05
C THR A 15 3.61 12.32 0.91
N ALA A 16 3.81 12.40 2.21
CA ALA A 16 2.78 12.72 3.17
C ALA A 16 3.34 13.62 4.26
N SER A 17 2.48 14.17 5.08
CA SER A 17 2.87 14.98 6.24
C SER A 17 2.70 14.17 7.51
N ALA A 18 3.59 14.38 8.47
CA ALA A 18 3.48 13.72 9.77
C ALA A 18 2.13 14.06 10.42
N GLY A 19 1.46 13.05 10.96
CA GLY A 19 0.15 13.20 11.55
C GLY A 19 -1.01 12.92 10.59
N ASP A 20 -0.75 12.76 9.30
CA ASP A 20 -1.78 12.40 8.34
C ASP A 20 -2.18 10.94 8.47
N ASP A 21 -3.44 10.66 8.10
CA ASP A 21 -3.88 9.30 7.83
C ASP A 21 -3.72 9.06 6.32
N LEU A 22 -2.69 8.32 5.96
CA LEU A 22 -2.39 8.07 4.56
C LEU A 22 -3.25 6.92 4.06
N GLU A 23 -4.07 7.19 3.05
CA GLU A 23 -4.90 6.18 2.40
C GLU A 23 -4.22 5.69 1.13
N MET A 24 -4.01 4.38 1.06
CA MET A 24 -3.39 3.74 -0.09
C MET A 24 -4.24 2.58 -0.56
N GLU A 25 -4.11 2.25 -1.83
CA GLU A 25 -4.73 1.04 -2.36
C GLU A 25 -3.75 0.22 -3.16
N CYS A 26 -3.91 -1.08 -3.08
CA CYS A 26 -3.15 -2.05 -3.85
C CYS A 26 -4.12 -2.80 -4.75
N ILE A 27 -3.83 -2.83 -6.03
CA ILE A 27 -4.71 -3.42 -7.04
C ILE A 27 -3.98 -4.57 -7.70
N ALA A 28 -4.61 -5.74 -7.67
CA ALA A 28 -4.15 -6.91 -8.40
C ALA A 28 -5.24 -7.34 -9.37
N THR A 29 -4.91 -7.44 -10.64
CA THR A 29 -5.82 -7.91 -11.68
C THR A 29 -5.38 -9.29 -12.15
N GLY A 30 -6.36 -10.15 -12.34
CA GLY A 30 -6.10 -11.53 -12.73
C GLY A 30 -6.18 -12.46 -11.54
N GLY A 31 -6.10 -13.73 -11.83
CA GLY A 31 -6.19 -14.77 -10.81
C GLY A 31 -7.61 -15.31 -10.64
N ASN A 32 -7.69 -16.60 -10.42
CA ASN A 32 -8.90 -17.32 -10.09
C ASN A 32 -8.49 -18.59 -9.33
N PRO A 33 -8.76 -18.66 -8.03
CA PRO A 33 -9.44 -17.68 -7.17
C PRO A 33 -8.66 -16.36 -7.01
N PRO A 34 -9.28 -15.32 -6.43
CA PRO A 34 -8.58 -14.07 -6.20
C PRO A 34 -7.40 -14.25 -5.24
N PRO A 35 -6.31 -13.51 -5.44
CA PRO A 35 -5.17 -13.58 -4.53
C PRO A 35 -5.47 -12.92 -3.19
N THR A 36 -4.67 -13.24 -2.19
CA THR A 36 -4.69 -12.56 -0.91
C THR A 36 -3.66 -11.43 -0.96
N LEU A 37 -4.09 -10.22 -0.65
CA LEU A 37 -3.23 -9.05 -0.63
C LEU A 37 -2.82 -8.74 0.80
N ARG A 38 -1.52 -8.62 1.01
CA ARG A 38 -0.94 -8.32 2.33
C ARG A 38 -0.05 -7.11 2.24
N TRP A 39 -0.06 -6.32 3.30
CA TRP A 39 0.71 -5.08 3.38
C TRP A 39 1.88 -5.25 4.34
N TYR A 40 2.99 -4.62 3.97
CA TYR A 40 4.21 -4.62 4.80
C TYR A 40 4.80 -3.22 4.84
N MET A 41 5.28 -2.84 6.01
CA MET A 41 6.12 -1.66 6.17
C MET A 41 7.53 -2.16 6.47
N ASP A 42 8.45 -1.91 5.55
CA ASP A 42 9.74 -2.61 5.49
C ASP A 42 9.50 -4.12 5.50
N ASP A 43 9.92 -4.83 6.52
CA ASP A 43 9.74 -6.28 6.62
C ASP A 43 8.63 -6.68 7.60
N LEU A 44 7.92 -5.71 8.17
CA LEU A 44 6.88 -5.99 9.14
C LEU A 44 5.51 -5.98 8.50
N GLU A 45 4.74 -7.04 8.70
CA GLU A 45 3.38 -7.10 8.20
C GLU A 45 2.47 -6.14 8.92
N ILE A 46 1.69 -5.37 8.16
CA ILE A 46 0.65 -4.50 8.70
C ILE A 46 -0.63 -5.31 8.76
N ARG A 47 -1.08 -5.64 9.96
CA ARG A 47 -2.19 -6.58 10.18
C ARG A 47 -3.52 -5.91 10.42
N SER A 48 -3.55 -4.60 10.52
CA SER A 48 -4.77 -3.85 10.80
C SER A 48 -4.86 -2.62 9.92
N GLY A 49 -6.06 -2.06 9.80
CA GLY A 49 -6.28 -0.87 9.01
C GLY A 49 -6.45 -1.11 7.52
N HIS A 50 -6.54 -2.37 7.09
CA HIS A 50 -6.74 -2.69 5.68
C HIS A 50 -7.98 -3.55 5.46
N THR A 51 -8.51 -3.45 4.26
CA THR A 51 -9.64 -4.25 3.77
C THR A 51 -9.30 -4.77 2.39
N GLN A 52 -10.01 -5.81 1.95
CA GLN A 52 -9.87 -6.32 0.60
C GLN A 52 -11.23 -6.56 -0.01
N GLU A 53 -11.41 -6.09 -1.23
CA GLU A 53 -12.59 -6.35 -2.04
C GLU A 53 -12.18 -7.03 -3.33
N ASN A 54 -12.91 -8.07 -3.71
CA ASN A 54 -12.69 -8.78 -4.95
C ASN A 54 -13.91 -8.61 -5.85
N SER A 55 -13.67 -8.30 -7.11
CA SER A 55 -14.73 -8.12 -8.07
C SER A 55 -14.41 -8.81 -9.39
N ARG A 56 -15.45 -9.19 -10.11
CA ARG A 56 -15.34 -9.70 -11.47
C ARG A 56 -15.82 -8.67 -12.46
N PRO A 57 -15.15 -8.51 -13.59
CA PRO A 57 -15.70 -7.66 -14.64
C PRO A 57 -17.04 -8.23 -15.11
N SER A 58 -18.01 -7.37 -15.30
CA SER A 58 -19.27 -7.73 -15.91
C SER A 58 -19.02 -8.00 -17.40
N GLY A 59 -19.64 -9.05 -17.94
CA GLY A 59 -19.45 -9.41 -19.34
C GLY A 59 -18.77 -10.75 -19.55
N ASN A 60 -18.41 -11.44 -18.55
CA ASN A 60 -18.34 -12.87 -18.32
C ASN A 60 -17.52 -13.77 -19.25
N THR A 61 -16.74 -13.26 -20.14
CA THR A 61 -15.76 -14.07 -20.86
C THR A 61 -14.45 -14.18 -20.12
N VAL A 62 -14.20 -13.29 -19.17
CA VAL A 62 -12.98 -13.25 -18.36
C VAL A 62 -13.30 -13.84 -16.99
N ARG A 63 -12.65 -14.95 -16.67
CA ARG A 63 -12.84 -15.65 -15.39
C ARG A 63 -11.84 -15.23 -14.34
N THR A 64 -11.34 -14.02 -14.42
CA THR A 64 -10.36 -13.50 -13.49
C THR A 64 -10.97 -12.43 -12.60
N TRP A 65 -10.39 -12.30 -11.41
CA TRP A 65 -10.84 -11.33 -10.43
C TRP A 65 -9.95 -10.11 -10.43
N THR A 66 -10.53 -8.98 -10.07
CA THR A 66 -9.76 -7.80 -9.68
C THR A 66 -9.88 -7.67 -8.17
N SER A 67 -8.74 -7.62 -7.51
CA SER A 67 -8.67 -7.51 -6.05
C SER A 67 -8.09 -6.17 -5.68
N ILE A 68 -8.75 -5.47 -4.78
CA ILE A 68 -8.32 -4.16 -4.30
C ILE A 68 -8.25 -4.21 -2.79
N SER A 69 -7.08 -3.94 -2.24
CA SER A 69 -6.91 -3.76 -0.81
C SER A 69 -6.66 -2.30 -0.51
N ARG A 70 -7.38 -1.76 0.45
CA ARG A 70 -7.22 -0.38 0.91
C ARG A 70 -6.63 -0.39 2.30
N LEU A 71 -5.63 0.45 2.51
CA LEU A 71 -4.95 0.60 3.78
C LEU A 71 -5.03 2.06 4.21
N VAL A 72 -5.45 2.27 5.45
CA VAL A 72 -5.34 3.57 6.10
C VAL A 72 -4.24 3.46 7.13
N LEU A 73 -3.18 4.24 6.94
CA LEU A 73 -1.99 4.19 7.76
C LEU A 73 -1.72 5.57 8.36
N PRO A 74 -1.81 5.71 9.67
CA PRO A 74 -1.35 6.94 10.30
C PRO A 74 0.17 7.00 10.22
N VAL A 75 0.70 8.11 9.72
CA VAL A 75 2.12 8.26 9.51
C VAL A 75 2.71 9.30 10.46
N SER A 76 3.93 9.06 10.86
CA SER A 76 4.70 9.96 11.71
C SER A 76 6.07 10.20 11.07
N LYS A 77 6.82 11.15 11.61
CA LYS A 77 8.15 11.44 11.08
C LYS A 77 9.07 10.23 11.14
N SER A 78 8.88 9.35 12.10
CA SER A 78 9.68 8.12 12.20
C SER A 78 9.46 7.16 11.03
N ASP A 79 8.37 7.32 10.28
CA ASP A 79 8.09 6.50 9.10
C ASP A 79 8.78 7.00 7.84
N ASP A 80 9.45 8.13 7.90
CA ASP A 80 10.18 8.69 6.77
C ASP A 80 11.28 7.75 6.31
N GLY A 81 11.34 7.52 5.02
CA GLY A 81 12.31 6.63 4.42
C GLY A 81 11.95 5.15 4.46
N THR A 82 10.77 4.80 4.98
CA THR A 82 10.34 3.40 4.97
C THR A 82 9.78 3.01 3.61
N THR A 83 9.71 1.71 3.35
CA THR A 83 9.14 1.16 2.14
C THR A 83 7.82 0.49 2.47
N ILE A 84 6.75 0.88 1.76
CA ILE A 84 5.46 0.20 1.82
C ILE A 84 5.42 -0.81 0.70
N ARG A 85 5.07 -2.04 1.03
CA ARG A 85 4.99 -3.13 0.07
C ARG A 85 3.65 -3.82 0.18
N CYS A 86 3.06 -4.13 -0.97
CA CYS A 86 1.88 -4.96 -1.08
C CYS A 86 2.28 -6.25 -1.79
N LYS A 87 1.98 -7.38 -1.18
CA LYS A 87 2.24 -8.70 -1.76
C LYS A 87 0.94 -9.37 -2.12
N ALA A 88 0.88 -9.94 -3.31
CA ALA A 88 -0.24 -10.78 -3.75
C ALA A 88 0.18 -12.23 -3.67
N GLU A 89 -0.50 -12.99 -2.82
CA GLU A 89 -0.26 -14.41 -2.63
C GLU A 89 -1.36 -15.22 -3.30
N HIS A 90 -0.96 -16.20 -4.10
CA HIS A 90 -1.89 -17.04 -4.83
C HIS A 90 -1.30 -18.44 -4.96
N PRO A 91 -2.12 -19.52 -4.86
CA PRO A 91 -1.61 -20.88 -4.95
C PRO A 91 -0.89 -21.21 -6.26
N ALA A 92 -1.23 -20.52 -7.35
CA ALA A 92 -0.59 -20.72 -8.64
C ALA A 92 0.74 -19.99 -8.78
N LEU A 93 1.12 -19.15 -7.82
CA LEU A 93 2.37 -18.42 -7.83
C LEU A 93 3.39 -19.13 -6.95
N GLN A 94 4.58 -19.39 -7.50
CA GLN A 94 5.67 -19.94 -6.69
C GLN A 94 6.19 -18.92 -5.70
N GLU A 95 6.21 -17.66 -6.11
CA GLU A 95 6.60 -16.55 -5.25
C GLU A 95 5.52 -15.48 -5.32
N PRO A 96 5.25 -14.78 -4.21
CA PRO A 96 4.28 -13.69 -4.24
C PRO A 96 4.71 -12.59 -5.20
N LEU A 97 3.76 -12.02 -5.92
CA LEU A 97 3.99 -10.78 -6.65
C LEU A 97 3.97 -9.63 -5.65
N SER A 98 4.84 -8.67 -5.87
CA SER A 98 4.89 -7.53 -4.96
C SER A 98 5.04 -6.21 -5.72
N ALA A 99 4.48 -5.16 -5.13
CA ALA A 99 4.68 -3.79 -5.53
C ALA A 99 5.14 -2.99 -4.32
N ARG A 100 5.93 -1.96 -4.54
CA ARG A 100 6.47 -1.16 -3.44
C ARG A 100 6.47 0.32 -3.79
N LYS A 101 6.37 1.13 -2.73
CA LYS A 101 6.53 2.57 -2.80
C LYS A 101 7.37 3.02 -1.61
N PHE A 102 8.19 4.03 -1.82
CA PHE A 102 8.97 4.64 -0.75
C PHE A 102 8.16 5.78 -0.13
N LEU A 103 8.18 5.87 1.18
CA LEU A 103 7.52 6.95 1.90
C LEU A 103 8.47 8.08 2.18
N THR A 104 8.03 9.30 1.90
CA THR A 104 8.68 10.52 2.32
C THR A 104 7.72 11.27 3.23
N ILE A 105 8.09 11.46 4.47
CA ILE A 105 7.24 12.11 5.45
C ILE A 105 7.83 13.46 5.82
N HIS A 106 7.06 14.51 5.58
CA HIS A 106 7.45 15.87 5.94
C HIS A 106 6.86 16.24 7.29
N CYS A 107 7.61 16.98 8.06
CA CYS A 107 7.13 17.48 9.33
C CYS A 107 7.60 18.92 9.51
N LYS A 108 6.63 19.86 9.58
CA LYS A 108 6.96 21.28 9.69
C LYS A 108 7.46 21.66 11.07
N LEU A 109 7.10 20.89 12.08
CA LEU A 109 7.37 21.25 13.48
C LEU A 109 8.17 20.17 14.20
N CYS A 110 8.81 19.29 13.44
CA CYS A 110 9.57 18.20 14.05
C CYS A 110 11.06 18.54 14.07
N SER A 111 11.71 17.90 14.86
CA SER A 111 13.13 17.57 15.03
C SER A 111 14.23 18.55 14.61
N GLU A 112 14.08 19.34 13.62
CA GLU A 112 15.06 20.40 13.37
C GLU A 112 14.93 21.52 14.39
N TYR A 113 13.96 21.44 15.24
CA TYR A 113 13.75 22.34 16.34
C TYR A 113 14.25 21.73 17.62
N TYR A 114 15.52 21.53 17.66
CA TYR A 114 16.13 21.18 18.91
C TYR A 114 16.14 22.40 19.77
N ILE A 115 15.73 22.19 20.97
CA ILE A 115 16.04 23.18 21.96
C ILE A 115 17.46 22.93 22.36
N VAL A 116 18.28 23.84 22.02
CA VAL A 116 19.66 23.77 22.41
C VAL A 116 19.82 24.57 23.71
N PHE A 117 20.31 23.93 24.71
CA PHE A 117 20.48 24.53 26.01
C PHE A 117 21.93 24.90 26.25
#